data_068eb6fc16af4ecb4a0b403df97b8827
#
_entry.id   068eb6fc16af4ecb4a0b403df97b8827
#
_cell.length_a   1.000
_cell.length_b   1.000
_cell.length_c   1.000
_cell.angle_alpha   90.00
_cell.angle_beta   90.00
_cell.angle_gamma   90.00
#
_symmetry.space_group_name_H-M   'P 1'
#
loop_
_entity.id
_entity.type
_entity.pdbx_description
1 polymer ?
#
loop_
_entity_poly.entity_id
_entity_poly.type
_entity_poly.pdbx_seq_one_letter_code
_entity_poly.pdbx_strand_id
1 'polypeptide(L)'
;MKTLRNALTALLTALLIMGTLPFTALAADNTAGAPLQFKNGKFKILILSDIQDTNTPQQATVDLMNNAIDQTKPDFIALTGDNIAGWWKGVTPEETKAAVDIVGKAINDRKIPFALVFGNHDHEGLCDEQNGMTEEQAKKQLMAWFQAYEYCMAVDGEEMTGVGNYHLPILNTAGNKTVFNLWFMDSNPYTDESEGGGYGYVHKDQIDWYERTSNALKAENDGKPVPSLLFQHIVVPEVYNMFTEVSKGTKGAVRGNANHTSQYYVTNPDYIDAGHLNEGPCPANTANDGQLDSWVKQGDILGAIFGHDHVNDYAGTYKGIRLLAAPAVTFYSYGNYRGVRTIDLDESNLTTFQTQVIPADKLMDYTVKNPYIREHGYYEYKSVFIPALCGGIAGLAALTAVSIVLVKVIKKHKAKKQNQ
;
A
#
# COMPACT_ATOMS: atom_id res chain seq x y z
N MET A 1 -16.20 29.55 -56.77
CA MET A 1 -16.01 28.09 -56.65
C MET A 1 -14.57 27.66 -56.35
N LYS A 2 -13.52 28.25 -56.98
CA LYS A 2 -12.11 27.92 -56.71
C LYS A 2 -11.66 28.31 -55.26
N THR A 3 -12.10 29.46 -54.74
CA THR A 3 -11.77 29.92 -53.41
C THR A 3 -12.37 29.06 -52.28
N LEU A 4 -13.59 28.53 -52.45
CA LEU A 4 -14.26 27.64 -51.48
C LEU A 4 -13.59 26.27 -51.44
N ARG A 5 -13.11 25.75 -52.59
CA ARG A 5 -12.40 24.47 -52.68
C ARG A 5 -11.03 24.55 -52.03
N ASN A 6 -10.32 25.66 -52.17
CA ASN A 6 -9.02 25.86 -51.51
C ASN A 6 -9.15 26.03 -49.99
N ALA A 7 -10.22 26.67 -49.52
CA ALA A 7 -10.52 26.78 -48.09
C ALA A 7 -10.87 25.41 -47.47
N LEU A 8 -11.66 24.59 -48.19
CA LEU A 8 -12.02 23.23 -47.72
C LEU A 8 -10.80 22.28 -47.71
N THR A 9 -9.90 22.40 -48.67
CA THR A 9 -8.65 21.63 -48.72
C THR A 9 -7.70 22.04 -47.60
N ALA A 10 -7.57 23.34 -47.32
CA ALA A 10 -6.76 23.85 -46.20
C ALA A 10 -7.32 23.42 -44.86
N LEU A 11 -8.67 23.38 -44.69
CA LEU A 11 -9.31 22.91 -43.45
C LEU A 11 -9.14 21.39 -43.25
N LEU A 12 -9.27 20.59 -44.32
CA LEU A 12 -9.03 19.14 -44.29
C LEU A 12 -7.56 18.79 -44.03
N THR A 13 -6.63 19.57 -44.57
CA THR A 13 -5.19 19.38 -44.30
C THR A 13 -4.84 19.78 -42.87
N ALA A 14 -5.45 20.84 -42.32
CA ALA A 14 -5.27 21.22 -40.92
C ALA A 14 -5.87 20.19 -39.96
N LEU A 15 -7.02 19.58 -40.31
CA LEU A 15 -7.61 18.49 -39.52
C LEU A 15 -6.80 17.19 -39.61
N LEU A 16 -6.15 16.89 -40.72
CA LEU A 16 -5.24 15.74 -40.83
C LEU A 16 -3.90 15.96 -40.10
N ILE A 17 -3.43 17.20 -40.01
CA ILE A 17 -2.20 17.53 -39.26
C ILE A 17 -2.46 17.54 -37.74
N MET A 18 -3.67 17.87 -37.30
CA MET A 18 -4.06 17.72 -35.85
C MET A 18 -4.26 16.27 -35.44
N GLY A 19 -4.45 15.33 -36.39
CA GLY A 19 -4.60 13.90 -36.10
C GLY A 19 -3.29 13.10 -36.06
N THR A 20 -2.13 13.74 -36.28
CA THR A 20 -0.81 13.09 -36.28
C THR A 20 0.20 13.75 -35.33
N LEU A 21 -0.23 14.55 -34.40
CA LEU A 21 0.64 14.84 -33.29
C LEU A 21 0.71 13.54 -32.45
N PRO A 22 1.91 12.96 -32.26
CA PRO A 22 2.04 11.92 -31.27
C PRO A 22 1.49 12.52 -29.99
N PHE A 23 0.53 11.86 -29.38
CA PHE A 23 0.16 12.09 -28.01
C PHE A 23 1.39 11.71 -27.19
N THR A 24 2.39 12.59 -27.17
CA THR A 24 3.34 12.55 -26.07
C THR A 24 2.48 12.75 -24.86
N ALA A 25 2.24 11.67 -24.12
CA ALA A 25 1.83 11.81 -22.74
C ALA A 25 2.65 12.99 -22.21
N LEU A 26 1.98 14.06 -21.79
CA LEU A 26 2.62 15.05 -20.93
C LEU A 26 2.97 14.27 -19.65
N ALA A 27 4.08 13.55 -19.68
CA ALA A 27 4.86 13.41 -18.51
C ALA A 27 5.07 14.85 -18.04
N ALA A 28 4.48 15.22 -16.94
CA ALA A 28 4.86 16.45 -16.26
C ALA A 28 6.37 16.52 -16.34
N ASP A 29 6.90 17.68 -16.67
CA ASP A 29 8.32 17.92 -16.93
C ASP A 29 9.18 17.57 -15.72
N ASN A 30 9.18 16.28 -15.35
CA ASN A 30 10.13 15.69 -14.43
C ASN A 30 11.38 15.39 -15.26
N THR A 31 12.20 16.41 -15.43
CA THR A 31 13.52 16.33 -16.07
C THR A 31 14.53 15.51 -15.27
N ALA A 32 14.07 14.70 -14.34
CA ALA A 32 14.89 13.85 -13.51
C ALA A 32 14.63 12.38 -13.88
N GLY A 33 15.50 11.78 -14.60
CA GLY A 33 15.52 10.34 -14.81
C GLY A 33 15.34 9.93 -16.27
N ALA A 34 16.25 9.11 -16.74
CA ALA A 34 16.08 8.41 -18.01
C ALA A 34 14.79 7.56 -17.94
N PRO A 35 14.07 7.37 -19.05
CA PRO A 35 12.92 6.49 -19.10
C PRO A 35 13.31 5.08 -18.61
N LEU A 36 12.37 4.37 -17.97
CA LEU A 36 12.58 2.98 -17.58
C LEU A 36 12.84 2.15 -18.84
N GLN A 37 13.85 1.30 -18.80
CA GLN A 37 14.30 0.55 -19.95
C GLN A 37 14.88 -0.80 -19.54
N PHE A 38 14.58 -1.85 -20.30
CA PHE A 38 15.24 -3.13 -20.15
C PHE A 38 16.75 -3.00 -20.38
N LYS A 39 17.54 -3.61 -19.49
CA LYS A 39 19.01 -3.70 -19.62
C LYS A 39 19.39 -5.15 -19.90
N ASN A 40 19.98 -5.40 -21.07
CA ASN A 40 20.32 -6.76 -21.50
C ASN A 40 19.12 -7.74 -21.44
N GLY A 41 17.93 -7.26 -21.79
CA GLY A 41 16.71 -8.05 -21.79
C GLY A 41 16.13 -8.34 -20.39
N LYS A 42 16.61 -7.70 -19.32
CA LYS A 42 16.16 -7.90 -17.94
C LYS A 42 15.74 -6.59 -17.31
N PHE A 43 14.80 -6.68 -16.36
CA PHE A 43 14.39 -5.55 -15.53
C PHE A 43 13.93 -6.07 -14.17
N LYS A 44 14.56 -5.61 -13.11
CA LYS A 44 14.28 -6.03 -11.74
C LYS A 44 13.59 -4.94 -10.96
N ILE A 45 12.47 -5.27 -10.32
CA ILE A 45 11.72 -4.39 -9.43
C ILE A 45 11.87 -4.89 -7.99
N LEU A 46 12.25 -4.00 -7.08
CA LEU A 46 12.15 -4.23 -5.64
C LEU A 46 10.89 -3.55 -5.13
N ILE A 47 10.08 -4.27 -4.38
CA ILE A 47 8.91 -3.76 -3.68
C ILE A 47 9.26 -3.56 -2.22
N LEU A 48 9.12 -2.32 -1.75
CA LEU A 48 9.18 -1.95 -0.35
C LEU A 48 7.79 -1.52 0.08
N SER A 49 7.18 -2.28 0.95
CA SER A 49 5.83 -2.04 1.44
C SER A 49 5.85 -1.67 2.91
N ASP A 50 4.91 -0.83 3.33
CA ASP A 50 4.69 -0.57 4.76
C ASP A 50 6.01 -0.30 5.50
N ILE A 51 6.79 0.67 5.01
CA ILE A 51 8.02 1.15 5.67
C ILE A 51 7.66 1.83 6.99
N GLN A 52 6.57 2.54 7.02
CA GLN A 52 5.71 2.93 8.14
C GLN A 52 6.49 3.24 9.43
N ASP A 53 7.54 4.07 9.31
CA ASP A 53 8.36 4.49 10.43
C ASP A 53 8.37 6.03 10.54
N THR A 54 8.99 6.55 11.57
CA THR A 54 8.90 7.95 12.00
C THR A 54 10.12 8.77 11.55
N ASN A 55 10.19 10.06 11.90
CA ASN A 55 11.39 10.89 11.73
C ASN A 55 12.56 10.44 12.62
N THR A 56 12.31 9.53 13.58
CA THR A 56 13.31 8.84 14.40
C THR A 56 13.10 7.33 14.26
N PRO A 57 13.43 6.75 13.09
CA PRO A 57 13.01 5.40 12.75
C PRO A 57 13.71 4.34 13.59
N GLN A 58 13.09 3.17 13.67
CA GLN A 58 13.73 1.98 14.16
C GLN A 58 14.94 1.65 13.28
N GLN A 59 16.11 1.45 13.89
CA GLN A 59 17.31 1.13 13.12
C GLN A 59 17.13 -0.12 12.26
N ALA A 60 16.35 -1.10 12.74
CA ALA A 60 16.06 -2.32 12.00
C ALA A 60 15.25 -2.08 10.73
N THR A 61 14.31 -1.12 10.72
CA THR A 61 13.58 -0.71 9.51
C THR A 61 14.55 -0.12 8.48
N VAL A 62 15.41 0.78 8.92
CA VAL A 62 16.43 1.43 8.06
C VAL A 62 17.39 0.40 7.50
N ASP A 63 17.87 -0.51 8.34
CA ASP A 63 18.82 -1.56 7.94
C ASP A 63 18.21 -2.54 6.95
N LEU A 64 16.96 -2.99 7.19
CA LEU A 64 16.26 -3.88 6.27
C LEU A 64 16.07 -3.22 4.90
N MET A 65 15.58 -1.97 4.86
CA MET A 65 15.42 -1.21 3.63
C MET A 65 16.74 -1.07 2.87
N ASN A 66 17.79 -0.61 3.54
CA ASN A 66 19.09 -0.39 2.92
C ASN A 66 19.72 -1.71 2.42
N ASN A 67 19.69 -2.76 3.24
CA ASN A 67 20.23 -4.07 2.86
C ASN A 67 19.45 -4.70 1.70
N ALA A 68 18.13 -4.53 1.66
CA ALA A 68 17.31 -4.99 0.55
C ALA A 68 17.73 -4.32 -0.76
N ILE A 69 17.89 -2.99 -0.77
CA ILE A 69 18.31 -2.25 -1.95
C ILE A 69 19.72 -2.70 -2.40
N ASP A 70 20.67 -2.76 -1.46
CA ASP A 70 22.07 -3.04 -1.77
C ASP A 70 22.31 -4.48 -2.23
N GLN A 71 21.57 -5.45 -1.67
CA GLN A 71 21.71 -6.86 -2.02
C GLN A 71 20.94 -7.26 -3.28
N THR A 72 19.74 -6.70 -3.50
CA THR A 72 18.91 -7.05 -4.67
C THR A 72 19.32 -6.32 -5.94
N LYS A 73 19.93 -5.12 -5.82
CA LYS A 73 20.38 -4.26 -6.92
C LYS A 73 19.29 -4.08 -7.97
N PRO A 74 18.15 -3.50 -7.61
CA PRO A 74 17.02 -3.38 -8.52
C PRO A 74 17.27 -2.31 -9.59
N ASP A 75 16.60 -2.42 -10.72
CA ASP A 75 16.51 -1.37 -11.74
C ASP A 75 15.48 -0.31 -11.39
N PHE A 76 14.51 -0.68 -10.54
CA PHE A 76 13.40 0.17 -10.10
C PHE A 76 12.90 -0.23 -8.71
N ILE A 77 12.42 0.74 -7.92
CA ILE A 77 11.78 0.49 -6.61
C ILE A 77 10.34 0.97 -6.66
N ALA A 78 9.40 0.08 -6.31
CA ALA A 78 8.00 0.41 -6.08
C ALA A 78 7.72 0.47 -4.58
N LEU A 79 7.23 1.60 -4.10
CA LEU A 79 6.72 1.78 -2.75
C LEU A 79 5.21 1.56 -2.78
N THR A 80 4.72 0.58 -2.03
CA THR A 80 3.31 0.15 -2.12
C THR A 80 2.46 0.66 -0.97
N GLY A 81 2.73 1.89 -0.53
CA GLY A 81 1.92 2.59 0.48
C GLY A 81 2.38 2.37 1.91
N ASP A 82 1.81 3.16 2.81
CA ASP A 82 2.24 3.29 4.19
C ASP A 82 3.75 3.52 4.28
N ASN A 83 4.20 4.50 3.48
CA ASN A 83 5.60 4.83 3.31
C ASN A 83 6.20 5.45 4.57
N ILE A 84 5.36 6.11 5.38
CA ILE A 84 5.69 6.68 6.68
C ILE A 84 4.61 6.34 7.71
N ALA A 85 4.93 6.47 8.99
CA ALA A 85 3.97 6.31 10.09
C ALA A 85 3.17 7.61 10.28
N GLY A 86 2.15 7.83 9.42
CA GLY A 86 1.37 9.08 9.43
C GLY A 86 0.42 9.25 10.61
N TRP A 87 0.13 8.21 11.41
CA TRP A 87 -0.82 8.30 12.55
C TRP A 87 -0.28 9.03 13.78
N TRP A 88 0.84 9.69 13.69
CA TRP A 88 1.34 10.53 14.77
C TRP A 88 0.46 11.74 15.02
N LYS A 89 -0.05 11.85 16.22
CA LYS A 89 -0.78 13.05 16.64
C LYS A 89 0.21 14.15 17.07
N GLY A 90 -0.06 15.35 16.60
CA GLY A 90 0.73 16.52 16.93
C GLY A 90 2.11 16.59 16.26
N VAL A 91 2.31 15.80 15.20
CA VAL A 91 3.51 15.87 14.36
C VAL A 91 3.45 17.13 13.48
N THR A 92 4.58 17.80 13.34
CA THR A 92 4.66 18.95 12.43
C THR A 92 4.88 18.50 10.98
N PRO A 93 4.55 19.35 9.99
CA PRO A 93 4.88 19.07 8.60
C PRO A 93 6.38 18.82 8.36
N GLU A 94 7.26 19.51 9.13
CA GLU A 94 8.71 19.34 9.06
C GLU A 94 9.14 17.95 9.58
N GLU A 95 8.52 17.45 10.63
CA GLU A 95 8.77 16.11 11.17
C GLU A 95 8.26 15.02 10.21
N THR A 96 7.07 15.23 9.63
CA THR A 96 6.53 14.35 8.57
C THR A 96 7.47 14.32 7.36
N LYS A 97 7.94 15.51 6.91
CA LYS A 97 8.94 15.61 5.84
C LYS A 97 10.23 14.88 6.18
N ALA A 98 10.69 14.97 7.42
CA ALA A 98 11.90 14.27 7.84
C ALA A 98 11.74 12.73 7.77
N ALA A 99 10.54 12.19 8.03
CA ALA A 99 10.24 10.78 7.80
C ALA A 99 10.27 10.41 6.30
N VAL A 100 9.67 11.24 5.44
CA VAL A 100 9.78 11.10 3.97
C VAL A 100 11.25 11.14 3.52
N ASP A 101 12.05 12.04 4.10
CA ASP A 101 13.46 12.21 3.72
C ASP A 101 14.30 10.95 4.04
N ILE A 102 13.95 10.18 5.06
CA ILE A 102 14.64 8.92 5.37
C ILE A 102 14.45 7.91 4.22
N VAL A 103 13.23 7.78 3.73
CA VAL A 103 12.90 6.86 2.62
C VAL A 103 13.46 7.39 1.30
N GLY A 104 13.14 8.64 0.96
CA GLY A 104 13.53 9.26 -0.30
C GLY A 104 15.04 9.31 -0.51
N LYS A 105 15.80 9.72 0.52
CA LYS A 105 17.27 9.76 0.46
C LYS A 105 17.91 8.39 0.30
N ALA A 106 17.42 7.39 1.03
CA ALA A 106 17.98 6.04 0.97
C ALA A 106 17.99 5.49 -0.46
N ILE A 107 16.95 5.79 -1.24
CA ILE A 107 16.80 5.36 -2.63
C ILE A 107 17.56 6.30 -3.57
N ASN A 108 17.35 7.61 -3.42
CA ASN A 108 17.91 8.63 -4.30
C ASN A 108 19.43 8.65 -4.30
N ASP A 109 20.09 8.48 -3.13
CA ASP A 109 21.55 8.45 -3.00
C ASP A 109 22.18 7.26 -3.76
N ARG A 110 21.39 6.21 -4.04
CA ARG A 110 21.77 5.05 -4.86
C ARG A 110 21.43 5.23 -6.33
N LYS A 111 20.85 6.35 -6.71
CA LYS A 111 20.46 6.68 -8.09
C LYS A 111 19.54 5.64 -8.74
N ILE A 112 18.62 5.10 -7.95
CA ILE A 112 17.65 4.12 -8.43
C ILE A 112 16.32 4.82 -8.69
N PRO A 113 15.74 4.72 -9.89
CA PRO A 113 14.40 5.21 -10.16
C PRO A 113 13.39 4.56 -9.21
N PHE A 114 12.46 5.35 -8.68
CA PHE A 114 11.41 4.84 -7.82
C PHE A 114 10.09 5.58 -8.01
N ALA A 115 9.02 4.91 -7.65
CA ALA A 115 7.68 5.50 -7.61
C ALA A 115 6.89 4.93 -6.44
N LEU A 116 5.77 5.59 -6.10
CA LEU A 116 4.98 5.26 -4.92
C LEU A 116 3.48 5.32 -5.18
N VAL A 117 2.75 4.58 -4.37
CA VAL A 117 1.35 4.87 -4.03
C VAL A 117 1.26 5.24 -2.56
N PHE A 118 0.15 5.85 -2.15
CA PHE A 118 -0.14 6.10 -0.75
C PHE A 118 -0.89 4.93 -0.12
N GLY A 119 -0.62 4.70 1.17
CA GLY A 119 -1.40 3.85 2.04
C GLY A 119 -2.42 4.66 2.85
N ASN A 120 -3.13 3.96 3.71
CA ASN A 120 -4.16 4.60 4.53
C ASN A 120 -3.60 5.45 5.68
N HIS A 121 -2.34 5.28 6.03
CA HIS A 121 -1.71 6.02 7.13
C HIS A 121 -0.83 7.19 6.71
N ASP A 122 -0.37 7.25 5.47
CA ASP A 122 0.64 8.25 5.05
C ASP A 122 0.26 9.70 5.39
N HIS A 123 -1.01 10.07 5.24
CA HIS A 123 -1.51 11.45 5.32
C HIS A 123 -2.02 11.87 6.71
N GLU A 124 -2.29 10.92 7.62
CA GLU A 124 -3.08 11.17 8.85
C GLU A 124 -2.51 12.27 9.74
N GLY A 125 -1.19 12.36 9.90
CA GLY A 125 -0.55 13.38 10.74
C GLY A 125 -0.69 14.81 10.19
N LEU A 126 -0.79 14.95 8.87
CA LEU A 126 -1.04 16.26 8.23
C LEU A 126 -2.53 16.64 8.25
N CYS A 127 -3.42 15.67 8.47
CA CYS A 127 -4.87 15.89 8.56
C CYS A 127 -5.38 16.08 9.99
N ASP A 128 -4.52 16.03 11.01
CA ASP A 128 -4.91 16.23 12.39
C ASP A 128 -5.37 17.69 12.67
N GLU A 129 -5.94 17.91 13.87
CA GLU A 129 -6.45 19.22 14.28
C GLU A 129 -5.38 20.34 14.26
N GLN A 130 -4.11 19.97 14.44
CA GLN A 130 -2.99 20.93 14.46
C GLN A 130 -2.65 21.41 13.05
N ASN A 131 -2.62 20.53 12.09
CA ASN A 131 -2.17 20.80 10.71
C ASN A 131 -3.34 21.12 9.78
N GLY A 132 -4.51 20.52 9.99
CA GLY A 132 -5.79 20.90 9.39
C GLY A 132 -5.89 20.72 7.87
N MET A 133 -5.03 19.91 7.26
CA MET A 133 -5.11 19.62 5.81
C MET A 133 -6.25 18.65 5.53
N THR A 134 -6.86 18.76 4.34
CA THR A 134 -7.66 17.67 3.81
C THR A 134 -6.76 16.52 3.39
N GLU A 135 -7.31 15.30 3.25
CA GLU A 135 -6.59 14.14 2.75
C GLU A 135 -5.87 14.42 1.42
N GLU A 136 -6.61 15.00 0.46
CA GLU A 136 -6.07 15.38 -0.85
C GLU A 136 -4.89 16.36 -0.73
N GLN A 137 -5.03 17.41 0.11
CA GLN A 137 -3.94 18.37 0.35
C GLN A 137 -2.72 17.70 0.97
N ALA A 138 -2.92 16.83 1.93
CA ALA A 138 -1.85 16.10 2.61
C ALA A 138 -1.12 15.16 1.65
N LYS A 139 -1.85 14.36 0.86
CA LYS A 139 -1.26 13.48 -0.15
C LYS A 139 -0.52 14.26 -1.24
N LYS A 140 -1.06 15.39 -1.73
CA LYS A 140 -0.36 16.26 -2.68
C LYS A 140 0.91 16.86 -2.09
N GLN A 141 0.88 17.22 -0.81
CA GLN A 141 2.08 17.71 -0.12
C GLN A 141 3.15 16.61 0.03
N LEU A 142 2.75 15.40 0.41
CA LEU A 142 3.64 14.23 0.47
C LEU A 142 4.23 13.91 -0.91
N MET A 143 3.38 13.90 -1.95
CA MET A 143 3.81 13.69 -3.34
C MET A 143 4.89 14.72 -3.73
N ALA A 144 4.68 16.00 -3.44
CA ALA A 144 5.64 17.06 -3.74
C ALA A 144 6.98 16.85 -3.00
N TRP A 145 6.96 16.33 -1.77
CA TRP A 145 8.19 16.03 -1.04
C TRP A 145 8.96 14.85 -1.63
N PHE A 146 8.27 13.79 -2.08
CA PHE A 146 8.92 12.68 -2.80
C PHE A 146 9.44 13.12 -4.17
N GLN A 147 8.70 13.93 -4.91
CA GLN A 147 9.09 14.46 -6.22
C GLN A 147 10.30 15.41 -6.17
N ALA A 148 10.65 15.93 -4.99
CA ALA A 148 11.88 16.70 -4.80
C ALA A 148 13.16 15.86 -4.98
N TYR A 149 13.06 14.54 -4.98
CA TYR A 149 14.18 13.63 -5.25
C TYR A 149 14.34 13.37 -6.74
N GLU A 150 15.57 13.49 -7.22
CA GLU A 150 15.93 13.40 -8.65
C GLU A 150 15.45 12.11 -9.34
N TYR A 151 15.45 10.99 -8.60
CA TYR A 151 15.08 9.67 -9.11
C TYR A 151 13.65 9.27 -8.82
N CYS A 152 12.83 10.14 -8.22
CA CYS A 152 11.41 9.90 -8.06
C CYS A 152 10.69 10.09 -9.39
N MET A 153 9.95 9.07 -9.81
CA MET A 153 9.14 9.07 -11.04
C MET A 153 7.64 9.16 -10.76
N ALA A 154 7.25 9.30 -9.50
CA ALA A 154 5.84 9.44 -9.13
C ALA A 154 5.28 10.78 -9.62
N VAL A 155 4.02 10.77 -10.06
CA VAL A 155 3.31 11.97 -10.48
C VAL A 155 1.92 12.03 -9.82
N ASP A 156 1.37 13.21 -9.68
CA ASP A 156 0.01 13.39 -9.13
C ASP A 156 -1.05 12.78 -10.05
N GLY A 157 -0.85 12.85 -11.36
CA GLY A 157 -1.77 12.32 -12.36
C GLY A 157 -2.85 13.31 -12.79
N GLU A 158 -3.91 12.78 -13.44
CA GLU A 158 -5.10 13.54 -13.80
C GLU A 158 -5.96 13.77 -12.55
N GLU A 159 -6.81 14.81 -12.57
CA GLU A 159 -7.77 15.08 -11.49
C GLU A 159 -8.88 14.00 -11.47
N MET A 160 -8.88 13.19 -10.42
CA MET A 160 -9.85 12.13 -10.14
C MET A 160 -9.82 11.77 -8.66
N THR A 161 -10.63 10.82 -8.23
CA THR A 161 -10.56 10.29 -6.85
C THR A 161 -9.16 9.77 -6.52
N GLY A 162 -8.66 10.13 -5.33
CA GLY A 162 -7.29 9.79 -4.89
C GLY A 162 -6.20 10.65 -5.51
N VAL A 163 -4.97 10.45 -5.07
CA VAL A 163 -3.77 11.18 -5.48
C VAL A 163 -2.67 10.21 -5.90
N GLY A 164 -2.08 10.42 -7.07
CA GLY A 164 -1.02 9.55 -7.56
C GLY A 164 -1.56 8.34 -8.34
N ASN A 165 -2.56 8.58 -9.19
CA ASN A 165 -2.99 7.62 -10.20
C ASN A 165 -2.24 7.89 -11.50
N TYR A 166 -1.28 7.04 -11.85
CA TYR A 166 -0.42 7.22 -13.02
C TYR A 166 0.14 5.89 -13.52
N HIS A 167 0.84 5.96 -14.65
CA HIS A 167 1.54 4.80 -15.18
C HIS A 167 2.95 5.16 -15.67
N LEU A 168 3.84 4.18 -15.68
CA LEU A 168 5.22 4.32 -16.11
C LEU A 168 5.53 3.26 -17.17
N PRO A 169 5.76 3.67 -18.44
CA PRO A 169 6.16 2.74 -19.50
C PRO A 169 7.60 2.28 -19.31
N ILE A 170 7.87 1.01 -19.64
CA ILE A 170 9.21 0.46 -19.73
C ILE A 170 9.55 0.19 -21.20
N LEU A 171 10.64 0.79 -21.66
CA LEU A 171 11.13 0.62 -23.01
C LEU A 171 11.86 -0.72 -23.17
N ASN A 172 11.85 -1.24 -24.39
CA ASN A 172 12.68 -2.38 -24.77
C ASN A 172 14.19 -2.09 -24.59
N THR A 173 15.05 -3.11 -24.68
CA THR A 173 16.50 -2.94 -24.57
C THR A 173 17.07 -1.94 -25.60
N ALA A 174 16.43 -1.80 -26.76
CA ALA A 174 16.85 -0.81 -27.77
C ALA A 174 16.41 0.63 -27.44
N GLY A 175 15.54 0.84 -26.45
CA GLY A 175 15.08 2.16 -25.99
C GLY A 175 14.12 2.88 -26.94
N ASN A 176 13.47 2.18 -27.85
CA ASN A 176 12.68 2.78 -28.92
C ASN A 176 11.21 2.31 -28.98
N LYS A 177 10.79 1.42 -28.09
CA LYS A 177 9.41 0.91 -28.03
C LYS A 177 9.02 0.61 -26.58
N THR A 178 7.85 1.04 -26.16
CA THR A 178 7.22 0.58 -24.92
C THR A 178 6.81 -0.87 -25.07
N VAL A 179 7.30 -1.74 -24.18
CA VAL A 179 7.02 -3.19 -24.20
C VAL A 179 6.40 -3.71 -22.93
N PHE A 180 6.43 -2.91 -21.87
CA PHE A 180 5.83 -3.21 -20.59
C PHE A 180 5.32 -1.93 -19.93
N ASN A 181 4.41 -2.02 -18.94
CA ASN A 181 3.91 -0.85 -18.23
C ASN A 181 3.73 -1.14 -16.74
N LEU A 182 3.91 -0.13 -15.92
CA LEU A 182 3.68 -0.17 -14.47
C LEU A 182 2.56 0.80 -14.13
N TRP A 183 1.47 0.30 -13.53
CA TRP A 183 0.36 1.11 -13.04
C TRP A 183 0.52 1.38 -11.55
N PHE A 184 0.27 2.60 -11.14
CA PHE A 184 0.21 3.04 -9.76
C PHE A 184 -1.18 3.61 -9.51
N MET A 185 -1.91 3.07 -8.53
CA MET A 185 -3.29 3.49 -8.24
C MET A 185 -3.46 3.72 -6.74
N ASP A 186 -3.97 4.90 -6.39
CA ASP A 186 -4.38 5.17 -5.00
C ASP A 186 -5.63 4.36 -4.68
N SER A 187 -5.53 3.43 -3.74
CA SER A 187 -6.67 2.61 -3.29
C SER A 187 -7.57 3.35 -2.31
N ASN A 188 -7.32 4.63 -2.06
CA ASN A 188 -7.95 5.47 -1.06
C ASN A 188 -7.81 4.89 0.36
N PRO A 189 -7.81 5.70 1.44
CA PRO A 189 -7.48 5.18 2.76
C PRO A 189 -8.67 4.50 3.45
N TYR A 190 -9.81 5.18 3.46
CA TYR A 190 -11.02 4.74 4.17
C TYR A 190 -12.27 5.14 3.38
N THR A 191 -13.36 4.42 3.63
CA THR A 191 -14.70 4.75 3.17
C THR A 191 -15.53 5.29 4.34
N ASP A 192 -16.54 6.09 4.02
CA ASP A 192 -17.50 6.51 5.02
C ASP A 192 -18.56 5.41 5.30
N GLU A 193 -19.42 5.64 6.31
CA GLU A 193 -20.45 4.65 6.67
C GLU A 193 -21.48 4.42 5.56
N SER A 194 -21.71 5.39 4.69
CA SER A 194 -22.66 5.27 3.56
C SER A 194 -22.16 4.30 2.49
N GLU A 195 -20.85 4.10 2.40
CA GLU A 195 -20.19 3.16 1.49
C GLU A 195 -19.80 1.83 2.18
N GLY A 196 -20.23 1.63 3.42
CA GLY A 196 -19.96 0.42 4.19
C GLY A 196 -18.91 0.57 5.28
N GLY A 197 -18.24 1.70 5.36
CA GLY A 197 -17.16 1.97 6.31
C GLY A 197 -15.94 1.07 6.12
N GLY A 198 -14.87 1.32 6.83
CA GLY A 198 -13.64 0.55 6.78
C GLY A 198 -12.65 1.08 5.76
N TYR A 199 -11.88 0.18 5.15
CA TYR A 199 -10.82 0.56 4.22
C TYR A 199 -11.34 0.99 2.85
N GLY A 200 -10.53 1.80 2.16
CA GLY A 200 -10.82 2.33 0.84
C GLY A 200 -10.71 1.31 -0.29
N TYR A 201 -11.09 1.75 -1.48
CA TYR A 201 -11.04 0.97 -2.72
C TYR A 201 -10.85 1.91 -3.92
N VAL A 202 -10.54 1.35 -5.07
CA VAL A 202 -10.40 2.11 -6.32
C VAL A 202 -11.78 2.40 -6.91
N HIS A 203 -12.10 3.68 -7.05
CA HIS A 203 -13.40 4.17 -7.50
C HIS A 203 -13.58 4.10 -9.01
N LYS A 204 -14.84 4.25 -9.46
CA LYS A 204 -15.22 4.11 -10.86
C LYS A 204 -14.49 5.08 -11.81
N ASP A 205 -14.25 6.31 -11.41
CA ASP A 205 -13.54 7.31 -12.21
C ASP A 205 -12.06 6.93 -12.42
N GLN A 206 -11.41 6.35 -11.40
CA GLN A 206 -10.06 5.80 -11.48
C GLN A 206 -10.03 4.59 -12.45
N ILE A 207 -11.05 3.71 -12.38
CA ILE A 207 -11.19 2.56 -13.28
C ILE A 207 -11.40 3.05 -14.72
N ASP A 208 -12.23 4.06 -14.93
CA ASP A 208 -12.48 4.64 -16.25
C ASP A 208 -11.21 5.28 -16.83
N TRP A 209 -10.41 5.94 -16.01
CA TRP A 209 -9.10 6.45 -16.41
C TRP A 209 -8.16 5.31 -16.82
N TYR A 210 -8.06 4.25 -16.01
CA TYR A 210 -7.25 3.07 -16.33
C TYR A 210 -7.69 2.43 -17.66
N GLU A 211 -9.00 2.18 -17.84
CA GLU A 211 -9.51 1.58 -19.09
C GLU A 211 -9.22 2.45 -20.32
N ARG A 212 -9.39 3.77 -20.20
CA ARG A 212 -9.12 4.73 -21.27
C ARG A 212 -7.63 4.72 -21.62
N THR A 213 -6.75 4.77 -20.63
CA THR A 213 -5.31 4.80 -20.81
C THR A 213 -4.77 3.46 -21.34
N SER A 214 -5.26 2.32 -20.81
CA SER A 214 -4.94 0.98 -21.30
C SER A 214 -5.32 0.82 -22.79
N ASN A 215 -6.49 1.33 -23.20
CA ASN A 215 -6.91 1.32 -24.60
C ASN A 215 -6.02 2.21 -25.48
N ALA A 216 -5.53 3.34 -24.99
CA ALA A 216 -4.59 4.18 -25.71
C ALA A 216 -3.25 3.46 -25.90
N LEU A 217 -2.67 2.89 -24.85
CA LEU A 217 -1.45 2.08 -24.93
C LEU A 217 -1.61 0.88 -25.89
N LYS A 218 -2.77 0.23 -25.87
CA LYS A 218 -3.10 -0.86 -26.80
C LYS A 218 -3.13 -0.39 -28.23
N ALA A 219 -3.69 0.79 -28.50
CA ALA A 219 -3.73 1.35 -29.86
C ALA A 219 -2.31 1.66 -30.38
N GLU A 220 -1.42 2.17 -29.54
CA GLU A 220 -0.01 2.43 -29.85
C GLU A 220 0.82 1.14 -30.01
N ASN A 221 0.35 0.02 -29.45
CA ASN A 221 0.99 -1.30 -29.53
C ASN A 221 0.32 -2.23 -30.56
N ASP A 222 -0.01 -1.72 -31.74
CA ASP A 222 -0.59 -2.50 -32.85
C ASP A 222 -1.90 -3.23 -32.46
N GLY A 223 -2.71 -2.66 -31.57
CA GLY A 223 -3.96 -3.24 -31.08
C GLY A 223 -3.79 -4.37 -30.07
N LYS A 224 -2.60 -4.62 -29.55
CA LYS A 224 -2.32 -5.63 -28.53
C LYS A 224 -2.17 -4.98 -27.16
N PRO A 225 -2.74 -5.58 -26.09
CA PRO A 225 -2.49 -5.10 -24.73
C PRO A 225 -0.98 -4.98 -24.44
N VAL A 226 -0.56 -3.92 -23.77
CA VAL A 226 0.81 -3.81 -23.26
C VAL A 226 0.86 -4.54 -21.90
N PRO A 227 1.61 -5.63 -21.78
CA PRO A 227 1.67 -6.37 -20.53
C PRO A 227 2.12 -5.47 -19.38
N SER A 228 1.50 -5.61 -18.22
CA SER A 228 1.62 -4.64 -17.15
C SER A 228 1.62 -5.28 -15.76
N LEU A 229 2.17 -4.57 -14.79
CA LEU A 229 1.95 -4.80 -13.36
C LEU A 229 1.22 -3.60 -12.76
N LEU A 230 0.43 -3.85 -11.71
CA LEU A 230 -0.27 -2.81 -10.99
C LEU A 230 0.18 -2.81 -9.52
N PHE A 231 0.40 -1.61 -8.97
CA PHE A 231 0.75 -1.37 -7.58
C PHE A 231 -0.33 -0.53 -6.93
N GLN A 232 -0.86 -1.00 -5.82
CA GLN A 232 -1.77 -0.27 -4.93
C GLN A 232 -1.58 -0.77 -3.49
N HIS A 233 -2.08 -0.03 -2.50
CA HIS A 233 -1.89 -0.39 -1.11
C HIS A 233 -2.90 -1.43 -0.64
N ILE A 234 -4.19 -1.13 -0.69
CA ILE A 234 -5.25 -2.01 -0.18
C ILE A 234 -5.63 -3.02 -1.25
N VAL A 235 -5.71 -4.29 -0.84
CA VAL A 235 -6.02 -5.41 -1.74
C VAL A 235 -7.48 -5.40 -2.21
N VAL A 236 -7.73 -5.94 -3.40
CA VAL A 236 -9.10 -6.11 -3.93
C VAL A 236 -9.88 -7.17 -3.13
N PRO A 237 -11.21 -6.99 -2.91
CA PRO A 237 -12.03 -7.93 -2.12
C PRO A 237 -12.03 -9.37 -2.66
N GLU A 238 -11.87 -9.55 -3.96
CA GLU A 238 -11.83 -10.83 -4.63
C GLU A 238 -10.68 -11.74 -4.20
N VAL A 239 -9.69 -11.20 -3.47
CA VAL A 239 -8.58 -11.99 -2.90
C VAL A 239 -9.07 -13.15 -2.05
N TYR A 240 -10.20 -13.00 -1.36
CA TYR A 240 -10.78 -14.07 -0.54
C TYR A 240 -11.17 -15.31 -1.34
N ASN A 241 -11.42 -15.18 -2.65
CA ASN A 241 -11.70 -16.32 -3.53
C ASN A 241 -10.48 -17.25 -3.72
N MET A 242 -9.27 -16.80 -3.33
CA MET A 242 -8.06 -17.62 -3.38
C MET A 242 -7.82 -18.43 -2.11
N PHE A 243 -8.69 -18.32 -1.12
CA PHE A 243 -8.56 -19.02 0.15
C PHE A 243 -9.71 -19.99 0.39
N THR A 244 -9.47 -21.01 1.18
CA THR A 244 -10.51 -21.97 1.57
C THR A 244 -11.01 -21.63 2.97
N GLU A 245 -12.32 -21.40 3.10
CA GLU A 245 -12.96 -21.24 4.41
C GLU A 245 -12.93 -22.59 5.16
N VAL A 246 -12.56 -22.53 6.45
CA VAL A 246 -12.41 -23.69 7.31
C VAL A 246 -12.97 -23.45 8.70
N SER A 247 -13.15 -24.52 9.48
CA SER A 247 -13.59 -24.40 10.87
C SER A 247 -12.53 -23.71 11.75
N LYS A 248 -12.99 -22.93 12.73
CA LYS A 248 -12.12 -22.38 13.78
C LYS A 248 -11.30 -23.49 14.44
N GLY A 249 -9.98 -23.29 14.54
CA GLY A 249 -9.06 -24.26 15.12
C GLY A 249 -8.44 -25.23 14.12
N THR A 250 -8.78 -25.16 12.84
CA THR A 250 -8.02 -25.84 11.77
C THR A 250 -6.56 -25.35 11.79
N LYS A 251 -5.63 -26.29 11.69
CA LYS A 251 -4.18 -25.98 11.74
C LYS A 251 -3.82 -25.00 10.61
N GLY A 252 -3.16 -23.91 10.95
CA GLY A 252 -2.75 -22.88 10.01
C GLY A 252 -3.88 -21.94 9.57
N ALA A 253 -5.09 -22.08 10.11
CA ALA A 253 -6.18 -21.17 9.80
C ALA A 253 -5.96 -19.79 10.45
N VAL A 254 -6.18 -18.76 9.67
CA VAL A 254 -6.23 -17.37 10.13
C VAL A 254 -7.68 -16.88 10.16
N ARG A 255 -7.98 -15.96 11.06
CA ARG A 255 -9.29 -15.29 11.08
C ARG A 255 -9.33 -14.28 9.93
N GLY A 256 -10.44 -14.22 9.22
CA GLY A 256 -10.67 -13.20 8.19
C GLY A 256 -10.82 -11.80 8.77
N ASN A 257 -10.64 -10.78 7.94
CA ASN A 257 -10.84 -9.36 8.23
C ASN A 257 -11.97 -8.79 7.37
N ALA A 258 -12.20 -7.48 7.45
CA ALA A 258 -13.29 -6.80 6.75
C ALA A 258 -14.63 -7.52 7.00
N ASN A 259 -15.38 -7.87 5.97
CA ASN A 259 -16.64 -8.62 6.08
C ASN A 259 -16.48 -10.09 6.49
N HIS A 260 -15.26 -10.59 6.64
CA HIS A 260 -14.95 -11.99 6.89
C HIS A 260 -14.56 -12.29 8.36
N THR A 261 -14.82 -11.37 9.29
CA THR A 261 -14.38 -11.46 10.69
C THR A 261 -14.97 -12.64 11.49
N SER A 262 -16.02 -13.27 11.00
CA SER A 262 -16.61 -14.49 11.59
C SER A 262 -16.04 -15.79 11.02
N GLN A 263 -15.29 -15.73 9.93
CA GLN A 263 -14.77 -16.87 9.18
C GLN A 263 -13.28 -17.08 9.44
N TYR A 264 -12.81 -18.28 9.10
CA TYR A 264 -11.40 -18.66 9.17
C TYR A 264 -10.97 -19.25 7.84
N TYR A 265 -9.72 -18.99 7.43
CA TYR A 265 -9.22 -19.30 6.10
C TYR A 265 -7.85 -19.97 6.17
N VAL A 266 -7.60 -20.84 5.20
CA VAL A 266 -6.28 -21.36 4.84
C VAL A 266 -6.01 -21.08 3.37
N THR A 267 -4.76 -21.13 2.94
CA THR A 267 -4.41 -21.04 1.51
C THR A 267 -5.05 -22.17 0.72
N ASN A 268 -5.58 -21.84 -0.46
CA ASN A 268 -6.08 -22.84 -1.40
C ASN A 268 -4.99 -23.13 -2.45
N PRO A 269 -4.45 -24.37 -2.53
CA PRO A 269 -3.35 -24.69 -3.44
C PRO A 269 -3.76 -24.65 -4.93
N ASP A 270 -5.06 -24.61 -5.25
CA ASP A 270 -5.51 -24.42 -6.63
C ASP A 270 -5.27 -22.99 -7.14
N TYR A 271 -5.09 -22.03 -6.24
CA TYR A 271 -4.87 -20.63 -6.54
C TYR A 271 -3.53 -20.11 -6.04
N ILE A 272 -3.09 -20.49 -4.82
CA ILE A 272 -1.88 -19.99 -4.17
C ILE A 272 -0.71 -20.91 -4.52
N ASP A 273 0.27 -20.36 -5.21
CA ASP A 273 1.46 -21.09 -5.66
C ASP A 273 2.70 -20.84 -4.80
N ALA A 274 2.71 -19.78 -3.97
CA ALA A 274 3.82 -19.46 -3.09
C ALA A 274 3.40 -18.60 -1.90
N GLY A 275 4.23 -18.60 -0.85
CA GLY A 275 4.06 -17.75 0.32
C GLY A 275 3.04 -18.25 1.33
N HIS A 276 2.63 -17.38 2.24
CA HIS A 276 1.85 -17.70 3.42
C HIS A 276 0.70 -16.71 3.61
N LEU A 277 -0.39 -17.21 4.18
CA LEU A 277 -1.47 -16.41 4.73
C LEU A 277 -1.27 -16.40 6.26
N ASN A 278 -0.72 -15.32 6.80
CA ASN A 278 -0.41 -15.18 8.23
C ASN A 278 -1.46 -14.33 8.97
N GLU A 279 -2.22 -13.55 8.23
CA GLU A 279 -3.41 -12.81 8.72
C GLU A 279 -4.48 -12.76 7.62
N GLY A 280 -5.74 -12.53 8.00
CA GLY A 280 -6.81 -12.35 7.02
C GLY A 280 -6.59 -11.06 6.23
N PRO A 281 -6.65 -11.10 4.89
CA PRO A 281 -6.55 -9.89 4.08
C PRO A 281 -7.59 -8.84 4.47
N CYS A 282 -7.22 -7.57 4.33
CA CYS A 282 -8.00 -6.43 4.78
C CYS A 282 -8.44 -5.51 3.62
N PRO A 283 -9.28 -6.00 2.68
CA PRO A 283 -9.85 -5.17 1.62
C PRO A 283 -10.91 -4.22 2.16
N ALA A 284 -11.48 -3.40 1.30
CA ALA A 284 -12.73 -2.68 1.58
C ALA A 284 -13.84 -3.64 2.06
N ASN A 285 -14.70 -3.15 2.96
CA ASN A 285 -15.75 -4.01 3.54
C ASN A 285 -16.77 -4.51 2.51
N THR A 286 -17.37 -3.62 1.75
CA THR A 286 -18.47 -3.95 0.81
C THR A 286 -18.30 -3.28 -0.54
N ALA A 287 -17.55 -2.19 -0.61
CA ALA A 287 -17.43 -1.38 -1.80
C ALA A 287 -16.49 -2.04 -2.81
N ASN A 288 -16.94 -2.10 -4.05
CA ASN A 288 -16.17 -2.62 -5.17
C ASN A 288 -16.79 -2.14 -6.48
N ASP A 289 -16.10 -1.26 -7.18
CA ASP A 289 -16.53 -0.72 -8.47
C ASP A 289 -16.13 -1.59 -9.67
N GLY A 290 -15.71 -2.82 -9.43
CA GLY A 290 -15.37 -3.80 -10.47
C GLY A 290 -13.96 -3.69 -11.00
N GLN A 291 -13.01 -3.28 -10.16
CA GLN A 291 -11.61 -3.09 -10.55
C GLN A 291 -10.99 -4.36 -11.15
N LEU A 292 -11.11 -5.51 -10.48
CA LEU A 292 -10.57 -6.78 -10.99
C LEU A 292 -11.22 -7.20 -12.31
N ASP A 293 -12.53 -7.03 -12.46
CA ASP A 293 -13.24 -7.36 -13.71
C ASP A 293 -12.78 -6.45 -14.86
N SER A 294 -12.46 -5.18 -14.57
CA SER A 294 -11.86 -4.26 -15.53
C SER A 294 -10.49 -4.75 -16.01
N TRP A 295 -9.61 -5.22 -15.09
CA TRP A 295 -8.31 -5.80 -15.47
C TRP A 295 -8.46 -7.02 -16.38
N VAL A 296 -9.39 -7.92 -16.02
CA VAL A 296 -9.70 -9.11 -16.85
C VAL A 296 -10.19 -8.70 -18.25
N LYS A 297 -11.04 -7.68 -18.33
CA LYS A 297 -11.58 -7.15 -19.60
C LYS A 297 -10.49 -6.53 -20.48
N GLN A 298 -9.59 -5.74 -19.91
CA GLN A 298 -8.50 -5.10 -20.65
C GLN A 298 -7.42 -6.09 -21.06
N GLY A 299 -7.11 -7.08 -20.22
CA GLY A 299 -6.20 -8.17 -20.51
C GLY A 299 -4.72 -7.77 -20.55
N ASP A 300 -4.36 -6.63 -19.96
CA ASP A 300 -3.01 -6.11 -19.86
C ASP A 300 -2.34 -6.39 -18.52
N ILE A 301 -3.10 -6.50 -17.42
CA ILE A 301 -2.56 -6.75 -16.09
C ILE A 301 -2.17 -8.22 -15.92
N LEU A 302 -0.89 -8.50 -15.80
CA LEU A 302 -0.36 -9.82 -15.47
C LEU A 302 -0.40 -10.10 -13.97
N GLY A 303 -0.24 -9.05 -13.16
CA GLY A 303 -0.28 -9.15 -11.71
C GLY A 303 -0.49 -7.81 -11.03
N ALA A 304 -1.07 -7.87 -9.83
CA ALA A 304 -1.27 -6.73 -8.94
C ALA A 304 -0.58 -7.00 -7.59
N ILE A 305 0.11 -6.00 -7.07
CA ILE A 305 0.94 -6.04 -5.88
C ILE A 305 0.34 -5.13 -4.83
N PHE A 306 0.18 -5.66 -3.60
CA PHE A 306 -0.48 -5.00 -2.50
C PHE A 306 0.42 -4.95 -1.26
N GLY A 307 0.30 -3.87 -0.48
CA GLY A 307 0.82 -3.75 0.88
C GLY A 307 -0.26 -4.04 1.92
N HIS A 308 -0.33 -3.21 2.96
CA HIS A 308 -1.37 -3.15 3.97
C HIS A 308 -1.43 -4.33 4.95
N ASP A 309 -1.36 -5.56 4.46
CA ASP A 309 -1.35 -6.79 5.27
C ASP A 309 0.10 -7.14 5.63
N HIS A 310 0.59 -6.64 6.78
CA HIS A 310 2.03 -6.58 7.11
C HIS A 310 2.76 -7.92 7.11
N VAL A 311 2.05 -9.01 7.43
CA VAL A 311 2.67 -10.32 7.62
C VAL A 311 2.34 -11.32 6.51
N ASN A 312 1.56 -10.92 5.53
CA ASN A 312 1.22 -11.76 4.38
C ASN A 312 2.30 -11.66 3.30
N ASP A 313 2.59 -12.79 2.67
CA ASP A 313 3.53 -12.87 1.56
C ASP A 313 3.07 -13.84 0.46
N TYR A 314 1.79 -14.15 0.43
CA TYR A 314 1.21 -15.06 -0.57
C TYR A 314 1.39 -14.52 -2.00
N ALA A 315 1.46 -15.46 -2.93
CA ALA A 315 1.33 -15.25 -4.36
C ALA A 315 0.36 -16.27 -4.92
N GLY A 316 -0.59 -15.82 -5.69
CA GLY A 316 -1.59 -16.71 -6.29
C GLY A 316 -2.20 -16.13 -7.55
N THR A 317 -2.96 -16.94 -8.28
CA THR A 317 -3.59 -16.53 -9.53
C THR A 317 -5.10 -16.69 -9.45
N TYR A 318 -5.81 -15.59 -9.67
CA TYR A 318 -7.27 -15.57 -9.77
C TYR A 318 -7.72 -14.91 -11.07
N LYS A 319 -8.62 -15.55 -11.81
CA LYS A 319 -9.07 -15.10 -13.14
C LYS A 319 -7.92 -14.75 -14.13
N GLY A 320 -6.78 -15.45 -14.02
CA GLY A 320 -5.62 -15.23 -14.89
C GLY A 320 -4.69 -14.10 -14.44
N ILE A 321 -4.98 -13.40 -13.37
CA ILE A 321 -4.18 -12.29 -12.81
C ILE A 321 -3.50 -12.78 -11.51
N ARG A 322 -2.20 -12.52 -11.37
CA ARG A 322 -1.47 -12.85 -10.14
C ARG A 322 -1.72 -11.76 -9.08
N LEU A 323 -2.24 -12.14 -7.94
CA LEU A 323 -2.44 -11.26 -6.77
C LEU A 323 -1.33 -11.57 -5.74
N LEU A 324 -0.57 -10.56 -5.38
CA LEU A 324 0.67 -10.68 -4.62
C LEU A 324 0.65 -9.79 -3.38
N ALA A 325 0.74 -10.37 -2.19
CA ALA A 325 0.98 -9.60 -0.97
C ALA A 325 2.47 -9.31 -0.80
N ALA A 326 2.84 -8.09 -0.48
CA ALA A 326 4.19 -7.70 -0.13
C ALA A 326 4.29 -7.52 1.40
N PRO A 327 5.19 -8.26 2.09
CA PRO A 327 5.32 -8.13 3.54
C PRO A 327 5.89 -6.76 3.91
N ALA A 328 5.55 -6.28 5.11
CA ALA A 328 6.02 -5.01 5.62
C ALA A 328 7.54 -4.97 5.86
N VAL A 329 8.13 -3.80 5.64
CA VAL A 329 9.53 -3.49 5.99
C VAL A 329 9.64 -3.01 7.44
N THR A 330 8.63 -2.34 7.95
CA THR A 330 8.65 -1.67 9.26
C THR A 330 8.88 -2.59 10.44
N PHE A 331 9.70 -2.16 11.40
CA PHE A 331 9.76 -2.72 12.75
C PHE A 331 9.04 -1.84 13.79
N TYR A 332 8.41 -0.77 13.35
CA TYR A 332 7.65 0.15 14.21
C TYR A 332 6.18 -0.24 14.38
N SER A 333 5.62 -1.07 13.49
CA SER A 333 4.24 -1.50 13.52
C SER A 333 4.09 -2.99 13.89
N TYR A 334 2.85 -3.50 13.90
CA TYR A 334 2.49 -4.86 14.32
C TYR A 334 3.10 -5.97 13.45
N GLY A 335 3.05 -7.20 13.97
CA GLY A 335 3.43 -8.43 13.28
C GLY A 335 4.85 -8.88 13.62
N ASN A 336 5.16 -10.11 13.29
CA ASN A 336 6.43 -10.78 13.59
C ASN A 336 7.15 -11.29 12.32
N TYR A 337 6.62 -10.98 11.14
CA TYR A 337 7.20 -11.32 9.85
C TYR A 337 7.51 -10.04 9.08
N ARG A 338 8.71 -9.97 8.51
CA ARG A 338 9.21 -8.82 7.74
C ARG A 338 9.97 -9.32 6.54
N GLY A 339 9.95 -8.55 5.48
CA GLY A 339 10.68 -8.88 4.27
C GLY A 339 10.43 -7.87 3.16
N VAL A 340 10.91 -8.23 1.99
CA VAL A 340 10.69 -7.48 0.76
C VAL A 340 10.30 -8.45 -0.35
N ARG A 341 9.65 -7.95 -1.38
CA ARG A 341 9.34 -8.73 -2.58
C ARG A 341 10.15 -8.22 -3.76
N THR A 342 10.62 -9.14 -4.61
CA THR A 342 11.22 -8.79 -5.90
C THR A 342 10.40 -9.35 -7.04
N ILE A 343 10.45 -8.64 -8.19
CA ILE A 343 9.91 -9.09 -9.46
C ILE A 343 11.02 -8.98 -10.50
N ASP A 344 11.21 -10.06 -11.26
CA ASP A 344 12.14 -10.11 -12.37
C ASP A 344 11.35 -10.27 -13.68
N LEU A 345 11.50 -9.29 -14.58
CA LEU A 345 10.95 -9.29 -15.93
C LEU A 345 12.02 -9.74 -16.94
N ASP A 346 11.58 -10.50 -17.94
CA ASP A 346 12.41 -10.97 -19.05
C ASP A 346 11.80 -10.50 -20.38
N GLU A 347 12.50 -9.62 -21.09
CA GLU A 347 12.03 -9.08 -22.38
C GLU A 347 11.75 -10.18 -23.42
N SER A 348 12.41 -11.33 -23.31
CA SER A 348 12.16 -12.46 -24.19
C SER A 348 10.82 -13.16 -23.96
N ASN A 349 10.20 -12.94 -22.80
CA ASN A 349 8.88 -13.48 -22.46
C ASN A 349 8.12 -12.54 -21.49
N LEU A 350 7.42 -11.58 -22.04
CA LEU A 350 6.66 -10.58 -21.31
C LEU A 350 5.21 -11.03 -21.00
N THR A 351 4.88 -12.32 -21.19
CA THR A 351 3.56 -12.87 -20.81
C THR A 351 3.52 -13.38 -19.38
N THR A 352 4.64 -13.35 -18.69
CA THR A 352 4.80 -13.80 -17.29
C THR A 352 5.95 -13.04 -16.63
N PHE A 353 6.09 -13.24 -15.33
CA PHE A 353 7.19 -12.70 -14.53
C PHE A 353 7.56 -13.66 -13.39
N GLN A 354 8.79 -13.54 -12.90
CA GLN A 354 9.21 -14.23 -11.69
C GLN A 354 9.06 -13.31 -10.49
N THR A 355 8.71 -13.87 -9.33
CA THR A 355 8.63 -13.12 -8.07
C THR A 355 9.07 -13.99 -6.91
N GLN A 356 9.69 -13.36 -5.92
CA GLN A 356 10.04 -14.01 -4.66
C GLN A 356 9.97 -13.01 -3.51
N VAL A 357 9.71 -13.53 -2.32
CA VAL A 357 9.88 -12.77 -1.07
C VAL A 357 11.23 -13.12 -0.47
N ILE A 358 11.93 -12.10 0.02
CA ILE A 358 13.18 -12.27 0.75
C ILE A 358 12.90 -11.84 2.20
N PRO A 359 12.80 -12.78 3.14
CA PRO A 359 12.56 -12.47 4.55
C PRO A 359 13.71 -11.66 5.15
N ALA A 360 13.42 -10.86 6.17
CA ALA A 360 14.39 -9.98 6.82
C ALA A 360 15.60 -10.74 7.39
N ASP A 361 15.42 -11.97 7.88
CA ASP A 361 16.52 -12.82 8.40
C ASP A 361 17.52 -13.27 7.32
N LYS A 362 17.21 -13.06 6.03
CA LYS A 362 18.13 -13.29 4.90
C LYS A 362 18.85 -12.02 4.46
N LEU A 363 18.36 -10.87 4.86
CA LEU A 363 18.90 -9.55 4.47
C LEU A 363 19.68 -8.90 5.61
N MET A 364 19.40 -9.29 6.86
CA MET A 364 20.02 -8.74 8.05
C MET A 364 20.98 -9.76 8.68
N ASP A 365 22.06 -9.30 9.26
CA ASP A 365 23.06 -10.12 9.96
C ASP A 365 22.75 -10.31 11.46
N TYR A 366 21.60 -9.77 11.91
CA TYR A 366 21.10 -9.90 13.27
C TYR A 366 19.60 -10.17 13.29
N THR A 367 19.11 -10.73 14.39
CA THR A 367 17.68 -10.99 14.61
C THR A 367 17.10 -9.96 15.57
N VAL A 368 16.02 -9.32 15.18
CA VAL A 368 15.23 -8.46 16.06
C VAL A 368 14.36 -9.34 16.95
N LYS A 369 14.72 -9.45 18.22
CA LYS A 369 14.02 -10.33 19.18
C LYS A 369 12.59 -9.92 19.51
N ASN A 370 12.26 -8.67 19.31
CA ASN A 370 10.91 -8.14 19.51
C ASN A 370 10.57 -7.17 18.38
N PRO A 371 10.12 -7.69 17.21
CA PRO A 371 9.81 -6.87 16.05
C PRO A 371 8.59 -5.96 16.24
N TYR A 372 7.94 -6.02 17.38
CA TYR A 372 6.79 -5.20 17.73
C TYR A 372 7.16 -4.25 18.86
N ILE A 373 7.91 -3.19 18.53
CA ILE A 373 8.21 -2.12 19.46
C ILE A 373 7.45 -0.87 18.99
N ARG A 374 6.19 -0.77 19.37
CA ARG A 374 5.52 0.52 19.48
C ARG A 374 6.07 1.21 20.72
N GLU A 375 7.12 2.02 20.58
CA GLU A 375 7.64 2.74 21.75
C GLU A 375 6.58 3.57 22.44
N HIS A 376 5.67 4.20 21.71
CA HIS A 376 4.61 5.03 22.29
C HIS A 376 3.34 4.24 22.66
N GLY A 377 2.83 3.37 21.79
CA GLY A 377 1.60 2.61 22.10
C GLY A 377 1.77 1.56 23.18
N TYR A 378 2.94 0.93 23.29
CA TYR A 378 3.21 -0.06 24.34
C TYR A 378 3.51 0.59 25.69
N TYR A 379 4.16 1.75 25.74
CA TYR A 379 4.36 2.52 26.97
C TYR A 379 3.06 3.19 27.43
N GLU A 380 2.23 3.72 26.56
CA GLU A 380 0.91 4.23 26.92
C GLU A 380 0.01 3.09 27.46
N TYR A 381 -0.01 1.94 26.82
CA TYR A 381 -0.79 0.79 27.29
C TYR A 381 -0.26 0.23 28.60
N LYS A 382 1.06 0.08 28.81
CA LYS A 382 1.64 -0.37 30.09
C LYS A 382 1.65 0.72 31.16
N SER A 383 1.92 1.96 30.82
CA SER A 383 2.03 3.03 31.83
C SER A 383 0.68 3.55 32.30
N VAL A 384 -0.37 3.52 31.44
CA VAL A 384 -1.68 4.08 31.78
C VAL A 384 -2.70 2.98 32.07
N PHE A 385 -2.85 1.99 31.21
CA PHE A 385 -3.92 1.01 31.35
C PHE A 385 -3.66 -0.05 32.44
N ILE A 386 -2.45 -0.60 32.55
CA ILE A 386 -2.15 -1.60 33.58
C ILE A 386 -2.15 -0.99 34.99
N PRO A 387 -1.49 0.16 35.25
CA PRO A 387 -1.61 0.85 36.52
C PRO A 387 -3.03 1.32 36.84
N ALA A 388 -3.79 1.82 35.85
CA ALA A 388 -5.18 2.21 36.03
C ALA A 388 -6.09 1.01 36.32
N LEU A 389 -5.88 -0.13 35.65
CA LEU A 389 -6.59 -1.37 35.91
C LEU A 389 -6.24 -1.92 37.30
N CYS A 390 -4.97 -1.95 37.71
CA CYS A 390 -4.53 -2.36 39.05
C CYS A 390 -5.05 -1.41 40.11
N GLY A 391 -5.04 -0.10 39.88
CA GLY A 391 -5.62 0.90 40.75
C GLY A 391 -7.14 0.73 40.91
N GLY A 392 -7.86 0.45 39.85
CA GLY A 392 -9.28 0.15 39.82
C GLY A 392 -9.64 -1.11 40.64
N ILE A 393 -8.86 -2.19 40.46
CA ILE A 393 -9.05 -3.44 41.21
C ILE A 393 -8.75 -3.24 42.70
N ALA A 394 -7.68 -2.51 43.04
CA ALA A 394 -7.36 -2.19 44.46
C ALA A 394 -8.43 -1.29 45.07
N GLY A 395 -8.98 -0.32 44.34
CA GLY A 395 -10.10 0.52 44.80
C GLY A 395 -11.37 -0.26 45.07
N LEU A 396 -11.74 -1.22 44.19
CA LEU A 396 -12.87 -2.12 44.36
C LEU A 396 -12.68 -3.03 45.58
N ALA A 397 -11.48 -3.57 45.81
CA ALA A 397 -11.17 -4.39 46.98
C ALA A 397 -11.28 -3.59 48.31
N ALA A 398 -10.78 -2.33 48.28
CA ALA A 398 -10.90 -1.43 49.45
C ALA A 398 -12.35 -1.08 49.77
N LEU A 399 -13.17 -0.75 48.74
CA LEU A 399 -14.61 -0.48 48.92
C LEU A 399 -15.36 -1.69 49.46
N THR A 400 -15.02 -2.90 49.01
CA THR A 400 -15.60 -4.15 49.50
C THR A 400 -15.23 -4.40 50.95
N ALA A 401 -13.98 -4.17 51.36
CA ALA A 401 -13.51 -4.30 52.73
C ALA A 401 -14.22 -3.29 53.65
N VAL A 402 -14.36 -2.03 53.26
CA VAL A 402 -15.08 -0.99 53.98
C VAL A 402 -16.56 -1.37 54.15
N SER A 403 -17.20 -1.91 53.13
CA SER A 403 -18.59 -2.35 53.14
C SER A 403 -18.80 -3.51 54.17
N ILE A 404 -17.87 -4.48 54.20
CA ILE A 404 -17.90 -5.59 55.13
C ILE A 404 -17.75 -5.09 56.58
N VAL A 405 -16.87 -4.14 56.85
CA VAL A 405 -16.67 -3.53 58.17
C VAL A 405 -17.92 -2.77 58.58
N LEU A 406 -18.51 -1.96 57.72
CA LEU A 406 -19.75 -1.24 57.97
C LEU A 406 -20.91 -2.18 58.33
N VAL A 407 -21.08 -3.27 57.57
CA VAL A 407 -22.12 -4.28 57.87
C VAL A 407 -21.89 -4.94 59.24
N LYS A 408 -20.64 -5.24 59.63
CA LYS A 408 -20.30 -5.78 60.95
C LYS A 408 -20.59 -4.78 62.07
N VAL A 409 -20.27 -3.50 61.85
CA VAL A 409 -20.55 -2.42 62.85
C VAL A 409 -22.06 -2.24 63.05
N ILE A 410 -22.81 -2.22 61.90
CA ILE A 410 -24.29 -2.10 61.98
C ILE A 410 -24.93 -3.29 62.70
N LYS A 411 -24.48 -4.53 62.41
CA LYS A 411 -24.94 -5.72 63.06
C LYS A 411 -24.65 -5.69 64.60
N LYS A 412 -23.44 -5.23 64.98
CA LYS A 412 -23.06 -5.10 66.42
C LYS A 412 -23.86 -4.02 67.10
N HIS A 413 -24.23 -2.92 66.45
CA HIS A 413 -25.11 -1.88 67.02
C HIS A 413 -26.55 -2.36 67.16
N LYS A 414 -27.10 -3.15 66.23
CA LYS A 414 -28.43 -3.73 66.31
C LYS A 414 -28.51 -4.76 67.41
N ALA A 415 -27.50 -5.61 67.59
CA ALA A 415 -27.45 -6.58 68.67
C ALA A 415 -27.36 -5.94 70.08
N LYS A 416 -26.68 -4.77 70.18
CA LYS A 416 -26.67 -4.01 71.44
C LYS A 416 -28.03 -3.35 71.78
N LYS A 417 -28.83 -2.97 70.79
CA LYS A 417 -30.17 -2.38 70.99
C LYS A 417 -31.26 -3.41 71.30
N GLN A 418 -31.05 -4.69 71.05
CA GLN A 418 -31.98 -5.78 71.41
C GLN A 418 -31.77 -6.35 72.82
N ASN A 419 -30.67 -5.99 73.49
CA ASN A 419 -30.33 -6.45 74.83
C ASN A 419 -30.45 -5.33 75.90
N GLN A 420 -31.08 -4.22 75.49
CA GLN A 420 -31.58 -3.15 76.41
C GLN A 420 -33.11 -3.10 76.32
#